data_45c84e95929fe5f354abf76878252481
#
_entry.id   45c84e95929fe5f354abf76878252481
#
_cell.length_a   1.000
_cell.length_b   1.000
_cell.length_c   1.000
_cell.angle_alpha   90.00
_cell.angle_beta   90.00
_cell.angle_gamma   90.00
#
_symmetry.space_group_name_H-M   'P 1'
#
loop_
_entity.id
_entity.type
_entity.pdbx_description
1 polymer ?
#
loop_
_entity_poly.entity_id
_entity_poly.type
_entity_poly.pdbx_seq_one_letter_code
_entity_poly.pdbx_strand_id
1 'polypeptide(L)'
;MNVNIRGENLEVTRALRAYTEKKVRKLERYFDTPPNSDVHVNMAVHDNEQSIEVTIPMAGLLLRAEEVHADMYAAIDLVSEKLERQIRKYKTRVNRK
;
A
#
# COMPACT_ATOMS: atom_id res chain seq x y z
N MET A 1 -3.22 1.09 12.59
CA MET A 1 -2.45 0.46 11.48
C MET A 1 -1.08 1.12 11.43
N ASN A 2 -0.04 0.34 11.63
CA ASN A 2 1.34 0.82 11.53
C ASN A 2 1.87 0.61 10.12
N VAL A 3 2.56 1.61 9.58
CA VAL A 3 3.08 1.55 8.23
C VAL A 3 4.61 1.51 8.30
N ASN A 4 5.19 0.39 7.88
CA ASN A 4 6.64 0.19 7.83
C ASN A 4 7.11 0.36 6.39
N ILE A 5 7.95 1.35 6.15
CA ILE A 5 8.42 1.68 4.80
C ILE A 5 9.91 1.39 4.70
N ARG A 6 10.28 0.61 3.69
CA ARG A 6 11.68 0.26 3.40
C ARG A 6 12.04 0.72 2.00
N GLY A 7 13.27 1.18 1.84
CA GLY A 7 13.81 1.57 0.53
C GLY A 7 14.95 0.64 0.13
N GLU A 8 14.99 0.27 -1.13
CA GLU A 8 16.07 -0.51 -1.73
C GLU A 8 16.64 0.29 -2.90
N ASN A 9 17.91 0.62 -2.82
CA ASN A 9 18.60 1.49 -3.79
C ASN A 9 17.97 2.89 -3.88
N LEU A 10 17.32 3.31 -2.79
CA LEU A 10 16.64 4.60 -2.76
C LEU A 10 16.51 5.04 -1.31
N GLU A 11 16.66 6.33 -1.07
CA GLU A 11 16.43 6.90 0.24
C GLU A 11 14.96 7.24 0.38
N VAL A 12 14.34 6.74 1.46
CA VAL A 12 12.95 7.10 1.77
C VAL A 12 12.98 8.45 2.47
N THR A 13 12.75 9.50 1.70
CA THR A 13 12.76 10.86 2.24
C THR A 13 11.57 11.10 3.15
N ARG A 14 11.62 12.18 3.92
CA ARG A 14 10.50 12.56 4.78
C ARG A 14 9.23 12.81 3.95
N ALA A 15 9.38 13.42 2.78
CA ALA A 15 8.25 13.71 1.89
C ALA A 15 7.62 12.42 1.35
N LEU A 16 8.45 11.44 0.93
CA LEU A 16 7.95 10.15 0.45
C LEU A 16 7.24 9.41 1.56
N ARG A 17 7.82 9.41 2.76
CA ARG A 17 7.22 8.75 3.92
C ARG A 17 5.86 9.35 4.24
N ALA A 18 5.78 10.67 4.32
CA ALA A 18 4.53 11.36 4.65
C ALA A 18 3.45 11.09 3.60
N TYR A 19 3.82 11.14 2.33
CA TYR A 19 2.88 10.90 1.24
C TYR A 19 2.35 9.48 1.26
N THR A 20 3.26 8.51 1.43
CA THR A 20 2.91 7.09 1.49
C THR A 20 1.99 6.79 2.67
N GLU A 21 2.34 7.29 3.86
CA GLU A 21 1.53 7.09 5.05
C GLU A 21 0.13 7.69 4.87
N LYS A 22 0.05 8.88 4.31
CA LYS A 22 -1.23 9.54 4.05
C LYS A 22 -2.12 8.68 3.15
N LYS A 23 -1.55 8.17 2.05
CA LYS A 23 -2.30 7.35 1.09
C LYS A 23 -2.72 6.01 1.68
N VAL A 24 -1.80 5.34 2.37
CA VAL A 24 -2.09 4.03 2.97
C VAL A 24 -3.12 4.16 4.10
N ARG A 25 -2.98 5.18 4.95
CA ARG A 25 -3.91 5.38 6.07
C ARG A 25 -5.33 5.70 5.60
N LYS A 26 -5.50 6.28 4.42
CA LYS A 26 -6.83 6.51 3.86
C LYS A 26 -7.59 5.20 3.65
N LEU A 27 -6.86 4.10 3.46
CA LEU A 27 -7.49 2.79 3.25
C LEU A 27 -8.19 2.28 4.52
N GLU A 28 -7.83 2.80 5.70
CA GLU A 28 -8.45 2.40 6.96
C GLU A 28 -9.96 2.60 6.96
N ARG A 29 -10.44 3.61 6.25
CA ARG A 29 -11.87 3.91 6.19
C ARG A 29 -12.71 2.81 5.53
N TYR A 30 -12.05 1.92 4.80
CA TYR A 30 -12.74 0.81 4.14
C TYR A 30 -12.85 -0.41 5.04
N PHE A 31 -12.25 -0.38 6.22
CA PHE A 31 -12.31 -1.48 7.18
C PHE A 31 -13.21 -1.09 8.35
N ASP A 32 -14.10 -2.00 8.73
CA ASP A 32 -14.89 -1.80 9.95
C ASP A 32 -13.99 -1.86 11.18
N THR A 33 -13.02 -2.76 11.14
CA THR A 33 -11.97 -2.86 12.14
C THR A 33 -10.63 -2.82 11.42
N PRO A 34 -9.85 -1.75 11.59
CA PRO A 34 -8.53 -1.68 10.95
C PRO A 34 -7.64 -2.86 11.36
N PRO A 35 -6.79 -3.35 10.46
CA PRO A 35 -5.90 -4.45 10.81
C PRO A 35 -4.94 -4.05 11.93
N ASN A 36 -4.74 -4.96 12.88
CA ASN A 36 -3.78 -4.77 13.97
C ASN A 36 -2.36 -5.04 13.54
N SER A 37 -2.18 -5.59 12.37
CA SER A 37 -0.87 -5.93 11.82
C SER A 37 -0.20 -4.73 11.18
N ASP A 38 1.11 -4.78 11.07
CA ASP A 38 1.88 -3.78 10.36
C ASP A 38 1.65 -3.91 8.86
N VAL A 39 1.49 -2.77 8.20
CA VAL A 39 1.48 -2.71 6.75
C VAL A 39 2.92 -2.55 6.29
N HIS A 40 3.34 -3.37 5.35
CA HIS A 40 4.71 -3.34 4.83
C HIS A 40 4.74 -2.69 3.45
N VAL A 41 5.56 -1.66 3.33
CA VAL A 41 5.75 -0.96 2.07
C VAL A 41 7.22 -1.08 1.68
N ASN A 42 7.47 -1.65 0.53
CA ASN A 42 8.83 -1.77 -0.02
C ASN A 42 8.92 -0.92 -1.28
N MET A 43 9.86 0.01 -1.29
CA MET A 43 10.14 0.87 -2.43
C MET A 43 11.51 0.51 -2.99
N ALA A 44 11.64 0.47 -4.30
CA ALA A 44 12.92 0.15 -4.94
C ALA A 44 13.12 0.96 -6.20
N VAL A 45 14.39 1.16 -6.55
CA VAL A 45 14.77 1.78 -7.82
C VAL A 45 15.72 0.82 -8.54
N HIS A 46 15.37 0.45 -9.75
CA HIS A 46 16.19 -0.38 -10.62
C HIS A 46 16.24 0.27 -12.00
N ASP A 47 17.44 0.61 -12.43
CA ASP A 47 17.65 1.37 -13.66
C ASP A 47 16.87 2.68 -13.58
N ASN A 48 15.96 2.95 -14.48
CA ASN A 48 15.15 4.16 -14.44
C ASN A 48 13.73 3.90 -13.96
N GLU A 49 13.47 2.70 -13.41
CA GLU A 49 12.15 2.35 -12.94
C GLU A 49 12.09 2.37 -11.42
N GLN A 50 11.00 2.91 -10.90
CA GLN A 50 10.73 2.90 -9.48
C GLN A 50 9.55 2.00 -9.21
N SER A 51 9.68 1.16 -8.19
CA SER A 51 8.64 0.21 -7.84
C SER A 51 8.21 0.37 -6.39
N ILE A 52 6.95 0.03 -6.13
CA ILE A 52 6.42 0.00 -4.78
C ILE A 52 5.57 -1.25 -4.63
N GLU A 53 5.75 -1.94 -3.52
CA GLU A 53 4.95 -3.09 -3.14
C GLU A 53 4.37 -2.84 -1.76
N VAL A 54 3.06 -3.02 -1.62
CA VAL A 54 2.38 -2.85 -0.35
C VAL A 54 1.73 -4.17 0.03
N THR A 55 1.97 -4.60 1.26
CA THR A 55 1.41 -5.83 1.82
C THR A 55 0.63 -5.49 3.09
N ILE A 56 -0.63 -5.86 3.11
CA ILE A 56 -1.51 -5.64 4.26
C ILE A 56 -2.00 -6.99 4.76
N PRO A 57 -1.38 -7.52 5.85
CA PRO A 57 -1.83 -8.78 6.43
C PRO A 57 -3.17 -8.59 7.14
N MET A 58 -4.10 -9.49 6.89
CA MET A 58 -5.40 -9.50 7.54
C MET A 58 -5.71 -10.92 8.00
N ALA A 59 -6.69 -11.04 8.89
CA ALA A 59 -7.10 -12.37 9.37
C ALA A 59 -7.64 -13.19 8.20
N GLY A 60 -6.93 -14.28 7.88
CA GLY A 60 -7.32 -15.17 6.79
C GLY A 60 -7.11 -14.64 5.39
N LEU A 61 -6.46 -13.47 5.24
CA LEU A 61 -6.28 -12.86 3.94
C LEU A 61 -5.03 -12.00 3.92
N LEU A 62 -4.30 -12.04 2.83
CA LEU A 62 -3.16 -11.17 2.58
C LEU A 62 -3.46 -10.29 1.37
N LEU A 63 -3.58 -8.99 1.59
CA LEU A 63 -3.70 -8.04 0.49
C LEU A 63 -2.32 -7.61 0.05
N ARG A 64 -2.09 -7.64 -1.24
CA ARG A 64 -0.79 -7.28 -1.81
C ARG A 64 -0.98 -6.62 -3.16
N ALA A 65 -0.27 -5.53 -3.38
CA ALA A 65 -0.29 -4.84 -4.66
C ALA A 65 1.09 -4.27 -4.96
N GLU A 66 1.42 -4.22 -6.23
CA GLU A 66 2.70 -3.71 -6.71
C GLU A 66 2.47 -2.85 -7.93
N GLU A 67 3.24 -1.77 -8.04
CA GLU A 67 3.23 -0.90 -9.21
C GLU A 67 4.63 -0.45 -9.55
N VAL A 68 4.86 -0.22 -10.83
CA VAL A 68 6.13 0.27 -11.37
C VAL A 68 5.85 1.53 -12.18
N HIS A 69 6.65 2.57 -11.96
CA HIS A 69 6.49 3.84 -12.66
C HIS A 69 7.81 4.60 -12.65
N ALA A 70 7.98 5.52 -13.57
CA ALA A 70 9.16 6.38 -13.59
C ALA A 70 9.18 7.36 -12.41
N ASP A 71 8.00 7.68 -11.86
CA ASP A 71 7.81 8.59 -10.74
C ASP A 71 7.24 7.83 -9.54
N MET A 72 7.94 7.87 -8.40
CA MET A 72 7.50 7.14 -7.20
C MET A 72 6.16 7.67 -6.67
N TYR A 73 5.91 8.97 -6.73
CA TYR A 73 4.63 9.51 -6.26
C TYR A 73 3.46 8.98 -7.09
N ALA A 74 3.67 8.87 -8.40
CA ALA A 74 2.66 8.27 -9.28
C ALA A 74 2.46 6.77 -8.94
N ALA A 75 3.56 6.07 -8.66
CA ALA A 75 3.49 4.66 -8.26
C ALA A 75 2.70 4.49 -6.96
N ILE A 76 2.90 5.38 -6.00
CA ILE A 76 2.17 5.36 -4.73
C ILE A 76 0.67 5.56 -4.98
N ASP A 77 0.30 6.50 -5.84
CA ASP A 77 -1.10 6.73 -6.17
C ASP A 77 -1.73 5.49 -6.82
N LEU A 78 -1.03 4.91 -7.78
CA LEU A 78 -1.53 3.74 -8.50
C LEU A 78 -1.67 2.52 -7.60
N VAL A 79 -0.70 2.27 -6.72
CA VAL A 79 -0.78 1.13 -5.80
C VAL A 79 -1.90 1.32 -4.79
N SER A 80 -2.14 2.56 -4.34
CA SER A 80 -3.22 2.87 -3.41
C SER A 80 -4.58 2.63 -4.05
N GLU A 81 -4.76 3.04 -5.30
CA GLU A 81 -5.99 2.79 -6.05
C GLU A 81 -6.23 1.29 -6.24
N LYS A 82 -5.18 0.56 -6.53
CA LYS A 82 -5.25 -0.88 -6.71
C LYS A 82 -5.68 -1.59 -5.42
N LEU A 83 -5.09 -1.17 -4.29
CA LEU A 83 -5.46 -1.71 -2.98
C LEU A 83 -6.91 -1.36 -2.63
N GLU A 84 -7.33 -0.14 -2.92
CA GLU A 84 -8.71 0.27 -2.67
C GLU A 84 -9.69 -0.64 -3.40
N ARG A 85 -9.42 -0.94 -4.67
CA ARG A 85 -10.26 -1.84 -5.44
C ARG A 85 -10.29 -3.25 -4.84
N GLN A 86 -9.12 -3.75 -4.40
CA GLN A 86 -9.04 -5.06 -3.75
C GLN A 86 -9.86 -5.11 -2.47
N ILE A 87 -9.74 -4.08 -1.65
CA ILE A 87 -10.47 -3.99 -0.37
C ILE A 87 -11.97 -3.95 -0.61
N ARG A 88 -12.42 -3.15 -1.54
CA ARG A 88 -13.84 -3.05 -1.89
C ARG A 88 -14.38 -4.39 -2.39
N LYS A 89 -13.61 -5.07 -3.21
CA LYS A 89 -13.98 -6.38 -3.72
C LYS A 89 -14.08 -7.40 -2.59
N TYR A 90 -13.12 -7.35 -1.67
CA TYR A 90 -13.12 -8.22 -0.49
C TYR A 90 -14.35 -7.97 0.38
N LYS A 91 -14.68 -6.71 0.66
CA LYS A 91 -15.85 -6.36 1.47
C LYS A 91 -17.13 -6.82 0.82
N THR A 92 -17.24 -6.67 -0.47
CA THR A 92 -18.43 -7.13 -1.22
C THR A 92 -18.59 -8.65 -1.07
N ARG A 93 -17.50 -9.40 -1.15
CA ARG A 93 -17.54 -10.85 -0.98
C ARG A 93 -17.96 -11.26 0.42
N VAL A 94 -17.39 -10.59 1.44
CA VAL A 94 -17.65 -10.93 2.84
C VAL A 94 -19.06 -10.57 3.25
N ASN A 95 -19.55 -9.43 2.80
CA ASN A 95 -20.87 -8.91 3.17
C ASN A 95 -21.99 -9.40 2.26
N ARG A 96 -21.67 -10.14 1.23
CA ARG A 96 -22.66 -10.65 0.28
C ARG A 96 -23.40 -11.82 0.90
N LYS A 97 -24.68 -11.68 0.96
CA LYS A 97 -25.57 -12.72 1.46
C LYS A 97 -26.22 -13.49 0.30
#